data_59ffbabe8e89c73d9f0d4f2c8efc8bb0
#
_entry.id   59ffbabe8e89c73d9f0d4f2c8efc8bb0
#
_cell.length_a   1.000
_cell.length_b   1.000
_cell.length_c   1.000
_cell.angle_alpha   90.00
_cell.angle_beta   90.00
_cell.angle_gamma   90.00
#
_symmetry.space_group_name_H-M   'P 1'
#
loop_
_entity.id
_entity.type
_entity.pdbx_description
1 polymer ?
#
loop_
_entity_poly.entity_id
_entity_poly.type
_entity_poly.pdbx_seq_one_letter_code
_entity_poly.pdbx_strand_id
1 'polypeptide(L)'
;MTKKVFIAEQETLLEVQKQVDKLTNNLLPLDKPIYAMVIHEASDLNPNSRVEYLGANKNFTPMSMNMSTHAMNYGSWADWSWLKANVPVMCNFDGGIDYYLNPNDYTKKADGTDSDVSNVDYAGDAMSVIQKIYKKEYKVGNDRYVFFCERKVDEDFKAVGFNVLGKERDYMLIPMFYGSIDANGKMRSIAGQWSCLTASGNASDNTTGTAIGTAEQYAAIQKASKNGLFFGGALVNTLADICVLLSKSTNSQAAFGYGMCSTYVEDKAQHYGTQINTVVGGGQFYGSSDQKSFNKIFHSCVMGSYMLWQRDPYMLLKNGRILVSPDYTYDLTGATYLDTGVDLAANGYYATTRVIEDFGSVPTDELVCSSATGYCDHTWVNATILAVSLRFGGCNHGLYDGPFARTLSGVAANAWWGFAASKLLPAPAAA
;
A
#
# COMPACT_ATOMS: atom_id res chain seq x y z
N MET A 1 -28.11 -3.29 -34.39
CA MET A 1 -27.41 -3.90 -33.25
C MET A 1 -27.10 -2.91 -32.10
N THR A 2 -26.90 -1.64 -32.38
CA THR A 2 -26.50 -0.60 -31.37
C THR A 2 -27.54 -0.35 -30.25
N LYS A 3 -28.83 -0.49 -30.54
CA LYS A 3 -29.89 -0.22 -29.53
C LYS A 3 -30.00 -1.28 -28.43
N LYS A 4 -29.64 -2.54 -28.69
CA LYS A 4 -29.69 -3.62 -27.67
C LYS A 4 -28.56 -3.56 -26.63
N VAL A 5 -27.39 -3.12 -27.06
CA VAL A 5 -26.22 -2.95 -26.18
C VAL A 5 -26.50 -1.82 -25.20
N PHE A 6 -27.03 -0.69 -25.66
CA PHE A 6 -27.33 0.47 -24.81
C PHE A 6 -28.41 0.19 -23.76
N ILE A 7 -29.39 -0.66 -24.07
CA ILE A 7 -30.45 -1.04 -23.12
C ILE A 7 -29.90 -2.01 -22.07
N ALA A 8 -29.03 -2.96 -22.45
CA ALA A 8 -28.40 -3.87 -21.50
C ALA A 8 -27.46 -3.15 -20.53
N GLU A 9 -26.72 -2.13 -21.02
CA GLU A 9 -25.88 -1.28 -20.17
C GLU A 9 -26.71 -0.40 -19.23
N GLN A 10 -27.85 0.14 -19.68
CA GLN A 10 -28.75 0.91 -18.84
C GLN A 10 -29.46 0.05 -17.78
N GLU A 11 -29.86 -1.18 -18.13
CA GLU A 11 -30.45 -2.11 -17.17
C GLU A 11 -29.42 -2.53 -16.11
N THR A 12 -28.18 -2.74 -16.50
CA THR A 12 -27.08 -3.07 -15.57
C THR A 12 -26.74 -1.89 -14.65
N LEU A 13 -26.69 -0.67 -15.19
CA LEU A 13 -26.50 0.56 -14.43
C LEU A 13 -27.65 0.79 -13.43
N LEU A 14 -28.90 0.54 -13.85
CA LEU A 14 -30.06 0.66 -13.00
C LEU A 14 -30.05 -0.39 -11.87
N GLU A 15 -29.58 -1.60 -12.15
CA GLU A 15 -29.45 -2.65 -11.12
C GLU A 15 -28.33 -2.34 -10.13
N VAL A 16 -27.20 -1.81 -10.61
CA VAL A 16 -26.13 -1.31 -9.75
C VAL A 16 -26.62 -0.15 -8.89
N GLN A 17 -27.36 0.81 -9.47
CA GLN A 17 -27.95 1.92 -8.71
C GLN A 17 -28.95 1.41 -7.66
N LYS A 18 -29.78 0.44 -7.99
CA LYS A 18 -30.68 -0.20 -7.02
C LYS A 18 -29.94 -0.93 -5.91
N GLN A 19 -28.80 -1.58 -6.20
CA GLN A 19 -27.96 -2.18 -5.17
C GLN A 19 -27.31 -1.13 -4.28
N VAL A 20 -26.80 -0.04 -4.85
CA VAL A 20 -26.27 1.11 -4.11
C VAL A 20 -27.38 1.72 -3.24
N ASP A 21 -28.56 1.95 -3.80
CA ASP A 21 -29.72 2.51 -3.08
C ASP A 21 -30.22 1.54 -1.98
N LYS A 22 -30.19 0.23 -2.24
CA LYS A 22 -30.53 -0.79 -1.26
C LYS A 22 -29.53 -0.85 -0.11
N LEU A 23 -28.24 -0.71 -0.41
CA LEU A 23 -27.16 -0.63 0.59
C LEU A 23 -27.23 0.69 1.38
N THR A 24 -27.70 1.77 0.77
CA THR A 24 -27.80 3.09 1.42
C THR A 24 -29.14 3.33 2.13
N ASN A 25 -30.24 2.74 1.65
CA ASN A 25 -31.61 3.07 2.10
C ASN A 25 -32.30 1.99 2.95
N ASN A 26 -31.83 0.74 2.95
CA ASN A 26 -32.52 -0.39 3.60
C ASN A 26 -31.96 -0.80 4.95
N LEU A 27 -31.08 0.00 5.52
CA LEU A 27 -30.52 -0.35 6.81
C LEU A 27 -31.06 0.61 7.87
N LEU A 28 -31.45 0.05 9.00
CA LEU A 28 -31.45 0.72 10.29
C LEU A 28 -30.31 1.74 10.30
N PRO A 29 -30.45 2.94 10.87
CA PRO A 29 -29.42 3.97 10.81
C PRO A 29 -28.07 3.34 11.08
N LEU A 30 -27.24 3.28 10.04
CA LEU A 30 -25.89 2.77 10.14
C LEU A 30 -25.15 3.75 11.04
N ASP A 31 -24.77 3.30 12.21
CA ASP A 31 -23.86 4.05 13.08
C ASP A 31 -22.51 4.34 12.38
N LYS A 32 -22.24 3.59 11.31
CA LYS A 32 -21.06 3.77 10.42
C LYS A 32 -21.52 3.82 8.95
N PRO A 33 -21.23 4.90 8.22
CA PRO A 33 -21.61 5.05 6.82
C PRO A 33 -20.81 4.10 5.91
N ILE A 34 -21.40 3.80 4.76
CA ILE A 34 -20.70 3.14 3.64
C ILE A 34 -20.14 4.26 2.74
N TYR A 35 -18.84 4.29 2.58
CA TYR A 35 -18.17 5.15 1.60
C TYR A 35 -17.88 4.36 0.34
N ALA A 36 -18.14 4.95 -0.82
CA ALA A 36 -18.07 4.24 -2.07
C ALA A 36 -17.57 5.10 -3.22
N MET A 37 -16.97 4.43 -4.19
CA MET A 37 -16.56 5.02 -5.46
C MET A 37 -16.75 4.05 -6.60
N VAL A 38 -16.90 4.60 -7.81
CA VAL A 38 -16.66 3.90 -9.05
C VAL A 38 -15.38 4.43 -9.70
N ILE A 39 -14.57 3.52 -10.21
CA ILE A 39 -13.37 3.84 -11.01
C ILE A 39 -13.65 3.38 -12.43
N HIS A 40 -13.74 4.34 -13.35
CA HIS A 40 -13.96 4.10 -14.77
C HIS A 40 -12.65 3.68 -15.43
N GLU A 41 -12.46 2.40 -15.69
CA GLU A 41 -11.20 1.81 -16.18
C GLU A 41 -11.06 1.86 -17.70
N ALA A 42 -11.47 2.97 -18.34
CA ALA A 42 -11.19 3.23 -19.75
C ALA A 42 -9.76 3.81 -19.91
N SER A 43 -9.14 3.58 -21.07
CA SER A 43 -7.72 3.89 -21.29
C SER A 43 -7.40 5.38 -21.43
N ASP A 44 -8.36 6.20 -21.81
CA ASP A 44 -8.22 7.60 -22.21
C ASP A 44 -8.61 8.61 -21.11
N LEU A 45 -9.17 8.15 -19.99
CA LEU A 45 -9.66 9.04 -18.95
C LEU A 45 -8.53 9.60 -18.09
N ASN A 46 -8.63 10.89 -17.82
CA ASN A 46 -7.77 11.57 -16.84
C ASN A 46 -8.00 10.99 -15.43
N PRO A 47 -6.96 10.84 -14.59
CA PRO A 47 -7.06 10.25 -13.26
C PRO A 47 -8.17 10.83 -12.36
N ASN A 48 -8.40 12.14 -12.43
CA ASN A 48 -9.44 12.80 -11.62
C ASN A 48 -10.86 12.57 -12.18
N SER A 49 -10.98 12.33 -13.49
CA SER A 49 -12.26 12.05 -14.16
C SER A 49 -12.66 10.58 -14.08
N ARG A 50 -11.72 9.72 -13.72
CA ARG A 50 -11.97 8.27 -13.58
C ARG A 50 -12.74 7.93 -12.32
N VAL A 51 -12.73 8.78 -11.30
CA VAL A 51 -13.26 8.46 -9.98
C VAL A 51 -14.52 9.27 -9.73
N GLU A 52 -15.62 8.58 -9.52
CA GLU A 52 -16.87 9.17 -9.08
C GLU A 52 -17.22 8.66 -7.67
N TYR A 53 -17.61 9.61 -6.80
CA TYR A 53 -18.08 9.28 -5.45
C TYR A 53 -19.53 8.85 -5.48
N LEU A 54 -19.86 7.83 -4.64
CA LEU A 54 -21.18 7.24 -4.54
C LEU A 54 -21.67 7.27 -3.08
N GLY A 55 -22.97 7.03 -2.88
CA GLY A 55 -23.53 6.83 -1.56
C GLY A 55 -23.31 8.00 -0.60
N ALA A 56 -22.84 7.69 0.61
CA ALA A 56 -22.66 8.67 1.69
C ALA A 56 -21.66 9.78 1.36
N ASN A 57 -20.69 9.50 0.52
CA ASN A 57 -19.65 10.47 0.14
C ASN A 57 -19.86 11.13 -1.23
N LYS A 58 -21.04 10.99 -1.86
CA LYS A 58 -21.32 11.54 -3.20
C LYS A 58 -20.94 13.02 -3.35
N ASN A 59 -21.15 13.82 -2.32
CA ASN A 59 -20.90 15.27 -2.32
C ASN A 59 -19.65 15.67 -1.54
N PHE A 60 -18.75 14.71 -1.22
CA PHE A 60 -17.56 15.01 -0.44
C PHE A 60 -16.53 15.80 -1.27
N THR A 61 -15.88 16.73 -0.61
CA THR A 61 -14.66 17.36 -1.10
C THR A 61 -13.49 16.41 -0.85
N PRO A 62 -12.73 16.03 -1.90
CA PRO A 62 -11.58 15.14 -1.74
C PRO A 62 -10.46 15.78 -0.92
N MET A 63 -9.58 14.94 -0.40
CA MET A 63 -8.32 15.38 0.20
C MET A 63 -7.40 15.98 -0.86
N SER A 64 -6.62 16.97 -0.47
CA SER A 64 -5.60 17.59 -1.34
C SER A 64 -4.37 17.99 -0.55
N MET A 65 -3.19 17.66 -1.06
CA MET A 65 -1.91 18.05 -0.49
C MET A 65 -1.52 19.45 -0.96
N ASN A 66 -1.20 20.34 -0.04
CA ASN A 66 -0.49 21.58 -0.38
C ASN A 66 1.02 21.24 -0.48
N MET A 67 1.51 21.08 -1.70
CA MET A 67 2.88 20.65 -1.97
C MET A 67 3.94 21.66 -1.53
N SER A 68 3.56 22.94 -1.32
CA SER A 68 4.52 23.99 -0.88
C SER A 68 4.62 24.07 0.64
N THR A 69 3.53 23.85 1.35
CA THR A 69 3.52 23.85 2.83
C THR A 69 3.59 22.46 3.42
N HIS A 70 3.53 21.43 2.56
CA HIS A 70 3.51 20.02 2.92
C HIS A 70 2.34 19.61 3.83
N ALA A 71 1.28 20.44 3.86
CA ALA A 71 0.13 20.23 4.71
C ALA A 71 -1.02 19.57 3.94
N MET A 72 -1.66 18.58 4.57
CA MET A 72 -2.84 17.93 4.03
C MET A 72 -4.12 18.70 4.37
N ASN A 73 -4.88 19.07 3.34
CA ASN A 73 -6.27 19.45 3.50
C ASN A 73 -7.14 18.18 3.41
N TYR A 74 -7.75 17.81 4.51
CA TYR A 74 -8.55 16.58 4.61
C TYR A 74 -9.92 16.69 3.92
N GLY A 75 -10.35 17.88 3.48
CA GLY A 75 -11.66 18.07 2.87
C GLY A 75 -12.80 17.55 3.77
N SER A 76 -13.73 16.82 3.17
CA SER A 76 -14.86 16.20 3.91
C SER A 76 -14.46 14.93 4.69
N TRP A 77 -13.23 14.44 4.54
CA TRP A 77 -12.73 13.22 5.21
C TRP A 77 -12.18 13.47 6.62
N ALA A 78 -12.06 14.75 7.03
CA ALA A 78 -11.50 15.14 8.34
C ALA A 78 -12.20 14.45 9.52
N ASP A 79 -13.47 14.10 9.40
CA ASP A 79 -14.27 13.48 10.45
C ASP A 79 -14.44 11.96 10.32
N TRP A 80 -13.83 11.34 9.32
CA TRP A 80 -13.88 9.89 9.20
C TRP A 80 -13.14 9.21 10.36
N SER A 81 -13.89 8.47 11.18
CA SER A 81 -13.37 7.82 12.40
C SER A 81 -12.22 6.85 12.10
N TRP A 82 -12.29 6.11 11.01
CA TRP A 82 -11.23 5.21 10.58
C TRP A 82 -9.93 5.97 10.28
N LEU A 83 -10.02 7.09 9.59
CA LEU A 83 -8.85 7.92 9.27
C LEU A 83 -8.23 8.56 10.52
N LYS A 84 -9.08 9.01 11.46
CA LYS A 84 -8.62 9.52 12.77
C LYS A 84 -7.97 8.46 13.64
N ALA A 85 -8.37 7.20 13.49
CA ALA A 85 -7.81 6.08 14.24
C ALA A 85 -6.45 5.59 13.68
N ASN A 86 -6.03 6.10 12.53
CA ASN A 86 -4.68 5.88 12.03
C ASN A 86 -3.69 6.74 12.82
N VAL A 87 -2.97 6.14 13.73
CA VAL A 87 -2.06 6.81 14.67
C VAL A 87 -0.69 6.14 14.69
N PRO A 88 0.41 6.91 14.92
CA PRO A 88 1.74 6.36 15.05
C PRO A 88 1.97 5.82 16.46
N VAL A 89 2.66 4.69 16.57
CA VAL A 89 2.90 4.00 17.85
C VAL A 89 4.31 3.42 17.91
N MET A 90 4.79 3.21 19.14
CA MET A 90 5.80 2.19 19.40
C MET A 90 5.09 0.91 19.83
N CYS A 91 5.49 -0.21 19.25
CA CYS A 91 4.93 -1.51 19.56
C CYS A 91 6.04 -2.52 19.86
N ASN A 92 5.75 -3.55 20.65
CA ASN A 92 6.65 -4.69 20.82
C ASN A 92 6.68 -5.58 19.56
N PHE A 93 7.58 -6.56 19.55
CA PHE A 93 7.75 -7.45 18.40
C PHE A 93 6.55 -8.37 18.13
N ASP A 94 5.64 -8.54 19.07
CA ASP A 94 4.43 -9.37 18.89
C ASP A 94 3.23 -8.57 18.37
N GLY A 95 3.41 -7.26 18.10
CA GLY A 95 2.37 -6.37 17.58
C GLY A 95 1.49 -5.74 18.68
N GLY A 96 1.84 -5.90 19.96
CA GLY A 96 1.21 -5.17 21.06
C GLY A 96 1.66 -3.71 21.09
N ILE A 97 0.72 -2.77 21.23
CA ILE A 97 1.02 -1.34 21.31
C ILE A 97 1.54 -1.03 22.72
N ASP A 98 2.76 -0.50 22.80
CA ASP A 98 3.36 -0.10 24.08
C ASP A 98 2.97 1.34 24.43
N TYR A 99 3.05 2.27 23.45
CA TYR A 99 2.60 3.65 23.62
C TYR A 99 2.39 4.36 22.28
N TYR A 100 1.61 5.45 22.33
CA TYR A 100 1.33 6.31 21.18
C TYR A 100 2.42 7.37 21.02
N LEU A 101 2.82 7.64 19.79
CA LEU A 101 3.69 8.75 19.42
C LEU A 101 2.88 10.03 19.20
N ASN A 102 3.52 11.19 19.35
CA ASN A 102 2.95 12.44 18.90
C ASN A 102 2.82 12.41 17.36
N PRO A 103 1.62 12.57 16.77
CA PRO A 103 1.42 12.43 15.34
C PRO A 103 2.15 13.47 14.47
N ASN A 104 2.59 14.58 15.06
CA ASN A 104 3.30 15.66 14.39
C ASN A 104 4.80 15.70 14.69
N ASP A 105 5.25 14.97 15.73
CA ASP A 105 6.67 14.88 16.13
C ASP A 105 6.92 13.52 16.78
N TYR A 106 7.39 12.56 16.01
CA TYR A 106 7.60 11.19 16.48
C TYR A 106 8.74 11.05 17.47
N THR A 107 9.58 12.09 17.67
CA THR A 107 10.58 12.11 18.73
C THR A 107 9.94 12.23 20.12
N LYS A 108 8.63 12.50 20.16
CA LYS A 108 7.83 12.63 21.37
C LYS A 108 6.73 11.57 21.43
N LYS A 109 6.40 11.16 22.64
CA LYS A 109 5.16 10.41 22.92
C LYS A 109 3.95 11.35 22.87
N ALA A 110 2.76 10.79 22.87
CA ALA A 110 1.52 11.57 22.90
C ALA A 110 1.41 12.50 24.13
N ASP A 111 2.06 12.16 25.24
CA ASP A 111 2.11 12.97 26.46
C ASP A 111 3.21 14.05 26.44
N GLY A 112 4.01 14.15 25.36
CA GLY A 112 5.06 15.13 25.16
C GLY A 112 6.45 14.71 25.70
N THR A 113 6.57 13.57 26.37
CA THR A 113 7.88 13.02 26.77
C THR A 113 8.66 12.43 25.60
N ASP A 114 9.96 12.20 25.75
CA ASP A 114 10.80 11.66 24.69
C ASP A 114 10.39 10.22 24.32
N SER A 115 10.42 9.92 23.04
CA SER A 115 10.09 8.59 22.50
C SER A 115 11.35 7.78 22.17
N ASP A 116 11.13 6.50 21.89
CA ASP A 116 12.17 5.57 21.46
C ASP A 116 12.22 5.40 19.91
N VAL A 117 11.69 6.34 19.16
CA VAL A 117 11.54 6.22 17.69
C VAL A 117 12.85 5.96 16.95
N SER A 118 13.98 6.38 17.50
CA SER A 118 15.35 6.16 16.98
C SER A 118 16.22 5.30 17.89
N ASN A 119 15.66 4.75 18.98
CA ASN A 119 16.40 3.94 19.92
C ASN A 119 16.58 2.50 19.40
N VAL A 120 17.80 2.15 19.02
CA VAL A 120 18.13 0.83 18.46
C VAL A 120 18.01 -0.29 19.49
N ASP A 121 18.11 0.02 20.76
CA ASP A 121 18.00 -0.94 21.87
C ASP A 121 16.54 -1.16 22.32
N TYR A 122 15.60 -0.38 21.81
CA TYR A 122 14.20 -0.60 22.09
C TYR A 122 13.73 -1.97 21.58
N ALA A 123 13.02 -2.74 22.41
CA ALA A 123 12.58 -4.09 22.07
C ALA A 123 11.29 -4.12 21.25
N GLY A 124 11.23 -3.31 20.20
CA GLY A 124 10.05 -3.15 19.36
C GLY A 124 10.31 -2.24 18.16
N ASP A 125 9.24 -1.69 17.57
CA ASP A 125 9.27 -0.95 16.32
C ASP A 125 8.37 0.29 16.35
N ALA A 126 8.70 1.29 15.52
CA ALA A 126 7.83 2.41 15.20
C ALA A 126 6.88 2.03 14.06
N MET A 127 5.59 1.96 14.34
CA MET A 127 4.57 1.48 13.43
C MET A 127 3.38 2.42 13.37
N SER A 128 2.60 2.33 12.32
CA SER A 128 1.34 3.05 12.16
C SER A 128 0.16 2.08 12.22
N VAL A 129 -0.83 2.40 13.01
CA VAL A 129 -2.03 1.57 13.21
C VAL A 129 -2.98 1.73 12.04
N ILE A 130 -3.32 0.65 11.39
CA ILE A 130 -4.41 0.58 10.40
C ILE A 130 -5.53 -0.26 11.01
N GLN A 131 -6.61 0.39 11.39
CA GLN A 131 -7.79 -0.29 11.92
C GLN A 131 -8.46 -1.13 10.85
N LYS A 132 -9.06 -2.25 11.24
CA LYS A 132 -9.83 -3.10 10.35
C LYS A 132 -10.92 -2.30 9.65
N ILE A 133 -11.02 -2.53 8.35
CA ILE A 133 -12.08 -2.00 7.51
C ILE A 133 -12.59 -3.12 6.61
N TYR A 134 -13.88 -3.12 6.36
CA TYR A 134 -14.51 -4.05 5.45
C TYR A 134 -14.65 -3.41 4.08
N LYS A 135 -14.32 -4.17 3.06
CA LYS A 135 -14.31 -3.76 1.66
C LYS A 135 -15.21 -4.71 0.85
N LYS A 136 -16.03 -4.14 -0.01
CA LYS A 136 -16.72 -4.85 -1.09
C LYS A 136 -16.28 -4.27 -2.40
N GLU A 137 -15.95 -5.10 -3.37
CA GLU A 137 -15.59 -4.63 -4.71
C GLU A 137 -16.07 -5.61 -5.80
N TYR A 138 -16.44 -5.05 -6.93
CA TYR A 138 -16.81 -5.81 -8.13
C TYR A 138 -16.66 -4.95 -9.39
N LYS A 139 -16.74 -5.59 -10.56
CA LYS A 139 -16.71 -4.90 -11.86
C LYS A 139 -18.01 -5.11 -12.63
N VAL A 140 -18.40 -4.06 -13.37
CA VAL A 140 -19.45 -4.10 -14.40
C VAL A 140 -18.87 -3.45 -15.63
N GLY A 141 -18.55 -4.26 -16.66
CA GLY A 141 -17.79 -3.76 -17.81
C GLY A 141 -16.42 -3.25 -17.37
N ASN A 142 -16.11 -2.00 -17.75
CA ASN A 142 -14.87 -1.32 -17.34
C ASN A 142 -15.01 -0.48 -16.07
N ASP A 143 -16.14 -0.57 -15.38
CA ASP A 143 -16.36 0.15 -14.14
C ASP A 143 -16.08 -0.74 -12.94
N ARG A 144 -15.13 -0.33 -12.09
CA ARG A 144 -14.80 -0.97 -10.83
C ARG A 144 -15.45 -0.24 -9.68
N TYR A 145 -16.37 -0.89 -8.99
CA TYR A 145 -17.09 -0.39 -7.83
C TYR A 145 -16.39 -0.84 -6.55
N VAL A 146 -16.09 0.11 -5.67
CA VAL A 146 -15.39 -0.15 -4.40
C VAL A 146 -16.15 0.51 -3.26
N PHE A 147 -16.42 -0.25 -2.22
CA PHE A 147 -17.16 0.18 -1.03
C PHE A 147 -16.35 -0.12 0.22
N PHE A 148 -16.37 0.81 1.18
CA PHE A 148 -15.73 0.67 2.47
C PHE A 148 -16.71 0.93 3.60
N CYS A 149 -16.63 0.13 4.67
CA CYS A 149 -17.38 0.34 5.90
C CYS A 149 -16.56 -0.12 7.10
N GLU A 150 -16.63 0.59 8.22
CA GLU A 150 -15.93 0.23 9.46
C GLU A 150 -16.57 -0.98 10.17
N ARG A 151 -17.69 -1.48 9.67
CA ARG A 151 -18.34 -2.72 10.13
C ARG A 151 -18.68 -3.63 8.96
N LYS A 152 -18.83 -4.91 9.22
CA LYS A 152 -19.35 -5.87 8.24
C LYS A 152 -20.83 -5.56 7.99
N VAL A 153 -21.17 -5.25 6.74
CA VAL A 153 -22.54 -4.90 6.32
C VAL A 153 -23.31 -6.16 5.92
N ASP A 154 -22.68 -6.97 5.06
CA ASP A 154 -23.18 -8.25 4.57
C ASP A 154 -22.00 -9.21 4.30
N GLU A 155 -22.26 -10.38 3.74
CA GLU A 155 -21.21 -11.38 3.48
C GLU A 155 -20.26 -11.00 2.33
N ASP A 156 -20.62 -10.04 1.49
CA ASP A 156 -19.74 -9.53 0.42
C ASP A 156 -18.72 -8.51 0.95
N PHE A 157 -18.96 -7.92 2.12
CA PHE A 157 -18.00 -7.06 2.78
C PHE A 157 -16.96 -7.91 3.52
N LYS A 158 -15.76 -7.96 3.00
CA LYS A 158 -14.63 -8.73 3.52
C LYS A 158 -13.60 -7.82 4.19
N ALA A 159 -12.94 -8.32 5.21
CA ALA A 159 -11.81 -7.63 5.86
C ALA A 159 -10.52 -7.84 5.05
N VAL A 160 -10.52 -7.34 3.80
CA VAL A 160 -9.43 -7.55 2.83
C VAL A 160 -8.11 -6.97 3.35
N GLY A 161 -7.11 -7.83 3.53
CA GLY A 161 -5.82 -7.48 4.10
C GLY A 161 -5.73 -7.62 5.62
N PHE A 162 -6.82 -7.99 6.30
CA PHE A 162 -6.86 -8.22 7.75
C PHE A 162 -7.05 -9.70 8.12
N ASN A 163 -7.17 -10.59 7.14
CA ASN A 163 -7.16 -12.02 7.36
C ASN A 163 -5.71 -12.54 7.28
N VAL A 164 -5.16 -12.98 8.40
CA VAL A 164 -3.80 -13.52 8.49
C VAL A 164 -3.87 -14.99 8.83
N LEU A 165 -3.54 -15.85 7.86
CA LEU A 165 -3.56 -17.32 8.00
C LEU A 165 -4.90 -17.83 8.56
N GLY A 166 -6.01 -17.34 7.98
CA GLY A 166 -7.36 -17.72 8.36
C GLY A 166 -7.90 -17.04 9.63
N LYS A 167 -7.16 -16.08 10.20
CA LYS A 167 -7.58 -15.33 11.40
C LYS A 167 -7.74 -13.85 11.08
N GLU A 168 -8.95 -13.35 11.23
CA GLU A 168 -9.23 -11.92 11.09
C GLU A 168 -8.60 -11.14 12.26
N ARG A 169 -7.96 -9.99 11.94
CA ARG A 169 -7.28 -9.11 12.90
C ARG A 169 -8.01 -7.79 13.02
N ASP A 170 -8.06 -7.23 14.22
CA ASP A 170 -8.75 -5.96 14.47
C ASP A 170 -7.97 -4.76 13.95
N TYR A 171 -6.64 -4.88 13.86
CA TYR A 171 -5.77 -3.90 13.22
C TYR A 171 -4.53 -4.56 12.63
N MET A 172 -3.89 -3.85 11.73
CA MET A 172 -2.55 -4.16 11.23
C MET A 172 -1.63 -2.97 11.51
N LEU A 173 -0.37 -3.26 11.82
CA LEU A 173 0.66 -2.26 12.05
C LEU A 173 1.56 -2.19 10.83
N ILE A 174 1.46 -1.10 10.06
CA ILE A 174 2.33 -0.86 8.90
C ILE A 174 3.62 -0.14 9.33
N PRO A 175 4.75 -0.36 8.65
CA PRO A 175 6.02 0.24 9.01
C PRO A 175 5.98 1.76 8.79
N MET A 176 6.43 2.53 9.78
CA MET A 176 6.64 3.97 9.62
C MET A 176 7.89 4.26 8.79
N PHE A 177 8.93 3.44 8.92
CA PHE A 177 10.22 3.59 8.29
C PHE A 177 10.58 2.36 7.45
N TYR A 178 11.43 2.56 6.45
CA TYR A 178 11.98 1.46 5.66
C TYR A 178 12.66 0.44 6.58
N GLY A 179 12.45 -0.83 6.28
CA GLY A 179 13.03 -1.91 7.06
C GLY A 179 14.54 -1.81 7.15
N SER A 180 15.08 -1.95 8.34
CA SER A 180 16.51 -2.07 8.64
C SER A 180 16.79 -3.41 9.31
N ILE A 181 18.02 -3.89 9.26
CA ILE A 181 18.42 -5.12 9.93
C ILE A 181 19.40 -4.76 11.03
N ASP A 182 19.03 -5.05 12.28
CA ASP A 182 19.87 -4.75 13.44
C ASP A 182 21.07 -5.73 13.57
N ALA A 183 21.97 -5.46 14.52
CA ALA A 183 23.15 -6.29 14.79
C ALA A 183 22.79 -7.74 15.15
N ASN A 184 21.56 -7.99 15.59
CA ASN A 184 21.04 -9.33 15.88
C ASN A 184 20.39 -10.00 14.66
N GLY A 185 20.38 -9.34 13.50
CA GLY A 185 19.76 -9.82 12.27
C GLY A 185 18.23 -9.75 12.28
N LYS A 186 17.62 -8.89 13.11
CA LYS A 186 16.18 -8.68 13.17
C LYS A 186 15.77 -7.53 12.25
N MET A 187 14.68 -7.71 11.50
CA MET A 187 14.07 -6.64 10.73
C MET A 187 13.38 -5.64 11.66
N ARG A 188 13.73 -4.35 11.49
CA ARG A 188 13.27 -3.25 12.34
C ARG A 188 12.60 -2.15 11.52
N SER A 189 11.68 -1.41 12.14
CA SER A 189 11.16 -0.13 11.69
C SER A 189 11.52 0.94 12.72
N ILE A 190 12.71 1.55 12.57
CA ILE A 190 13.30 2.52 13.51
C ILE A 190 13.84 3.70 12.70
N ALA A 191 13.63 4.93 13.18
CA ALA A 191 14.13 6.12 12.52
C ALA A 191 15.67 6.18 12.53
N GLY A 192 16.25 6.76 11.49
CA GLY A 192 17.70 6.99 11.41
C GLY A 192 18.53 5.74 11.07
N GLN A 193 17.91 4.62 10.74
CA GLN A 193 18.61 3.39 10.41
C GLN A 193 18.75 3.20 8.90
N TRP A 194 19.76 2.44 8.51
CA TRP A 194 19.99 2.04 7.12
C TRP A 194 18.90 1.05 6.64
N SER A 195 18.48 1.20 5.40
CA SER A 195 17.53 0.26 4.82
C SER A 195 18.17 -1.09 4.48
N CYS A 196 17.42 -2.14 4.61
CA CYS A 196 17.68 -3.56 4.58
C CYS A 196 18.74 -4.10 3.62
N LEU A 197 20.01 -3.97 3.92
CA LEU A 197 21.01 -4.76 3.26
C LEU A 197 21.50 -5.89 4.17
N THR A 198 22.23 -5.55 5.23
CA THR A 198 22.67 -6.51 6.25
C THR A 198 22.75 -5.83 7.61
N ALA A 199 22.88 -6.63 8.67
CA ALA A 199 23.05 -6.14 10.04
C ALA A 199 24.28 -5.23 10.24
N SER A 200 25.30 -5.36 9.38
CA SER A 200 26.49 -4.52 9.35
C SER A 200 26.56 -3.67 8.07
N GLY A 201 25.48 -3.69 7.29
CA GLY A 201 25.48 -3.10 5.96
C GLY A 201 25.52 -1.62 6.00
N ASN A 202 26.68 -1.09 5.73
CA ASN A 202 26.78 0.20 5.13
C ASN A 202 26.13 0.09 3.75
N ALA A 203 24.94 0.58 3.62
CA ALA A 203 24.32 0.73 2.33
C ALA A 203 25.08 1.71 1.44
N SER A 204 26.14 2.30 1.95
CA SER A 204 26.94 3.34 1.29
C SER A 204 27.62 2.87 0.02
N ASP A 205 27.86 1.58 -0.11
CA ASP A 205 28.32 1.02 -1.37
C ASP A 205 27.84 -0.43 -1.53
N ASN A 206 27.70 -0.90 -2.75
CA ASN A 206 27.43 -2.32 -3.02
C ASN A 206 28.61 -3.23 -2.64
N THR A 207 29.69 -2.70 -2.05
CA THR A 207 30.91 -3.43 -1.77
C THR A 207 31.04 -3.79 -0.30
N THR A 208 30.39 -3.06 0.60
CA THR A 208 30.50 -3.29 2.06
C THR A 208 29.25 -3.90 2.70
N GLY A 209 28.08 -3.81 2.06
CA GLY A 209 26.87 -4.49 2.49
C GLY A 209 26.49 -5.61 1.53
N THR A 210 26.21 -6.78 2.03
CA THR A 210 25.72 -7.87 1.19
C THR A 210 24.22 -7.66 0.98
N ALA A 211 23.82 -7.32 -0.25
CA ALA A 211 22.42 -7.34 -0.62
C ALA A 211 21.86 -8.74 -0.43
N ILE A 212 20.66 -8.85 0.12
CA ILE A 212 20.01 -10.12 0.46
C ILE A 212 18.73 -10.34 -0.33
N GLY A 213 18.41 -11.60 -0.60
CA GLY A 213 17.22 -11.98 -1.33
C GLY A 213 15.96 -12.01 -0.47
N THR A 214 14.85 -12.44 -1.07
CA THR A 214 13.55 -12.47 -0.38
C THR A 214 13.56 -13.40 0.82
N ALA A 215 14.21 -14.55 0.71
CA ALA A 215 14.23 -15.55 1.80
C ALA A 215 14.98 -15.04 3.03
N GLU A 216 16.13 -14.37 2.83
CA GLU A 216 16.90 -13.80 3.92
C GLU A 216 16.17 -12.61 4.57
N GLN A 217 15.50 -11.78 3.79
CA GLN A 217 14.66 -10.70 4.33
C GLN A 217 13.49 -11.27 5.12
N TYR A 218 12.86 -12.36 4.66
CA TYR A 218 11.83 -13.07 5.44
C TYR A 218 12.40 -13.64 6.74
N ALA A 219 13.57 -14.25 6.70
CA ALA A 219 14.22 -14.77 7.89
C ALA A 219 14.50 -13.66 8.92
N ALA A 220 14.89 -12.46 8.49
CA ALA A 220 15.09 -11.31 9.36
C ALA A 220 13.77 -10.80 9.97
N ILE A 221 12.66 -10.82 9.21
CA ILE A 221 11.32 -10.53 9.72
C ILE A 221 10.93 -11.55 10.80
N GLN A 222 11.07 -12.86 10.51
CA GLN A 222 10.72 -13.96 11.43
C GLN A 222 11.60 -13.99 12.68
N LYS A 223 12.84 -13.49 12.57
CA LYS A 223 13.73 -13.35 13.71
C LYS A 223 13.31 -12.22 14.65
N ALA A 224 12.73 -11.16 14.10
CA ALA A 224 12.16 -10.08 14.88
C ALA A 224 10.81 -10.47 15.50
N SER A 225 9.93 -11.07 14.71
CA SER A 225 8.58 -11.47 15.12
C SER A 225 8.14 -12.74 14.38
N LYS A 226 7.69 -13.75 15.12
CA LYS A 226 7.15 -14.99 14.52
C LYS A 226 5.84 -14.75 13.75
N ASN A 227 5.11 -13.68 14.08
CA ASN A 227 3.89 -13.25 13.39
C ASN A 227 4.18 -12.16 12.34
N GLY A 228 5.44 -11.79 12.15
CA GLY A 228 5.84 -10.75 11.20
C GLY A 228 5.63 -11.18 9.75
N LEU A 229 5.16 -10.25 8.94
CA LEU A 229 4.84 -10.43 7.52
C LEU A 229 5.62 -9.40 6.71
N PHE A 230 5.75 -9.59 5.40
CA PHE A 230 6.15 -8.51 4.52
C PHE A 230 5.04 -7.44 4.44
N PHE A 231 5.44 -6.18 4.36
CA PHE A 231 4.49 -5.10 4.05
C PHE A 231 4.11 -5.14 2.58
N GLY A 232 3.01 -5.81 2.28
CA GLY A 232 2.54 -6.09 0.92
C GLY A 232 1.14 -6.71 0.92
N GLY A 233 0.85 -7.45 -0.14
CA GLY A 233 -0.36 -8.26 -0.29
C GLY A 233 -1.65 -7.46 -0.31
N ALA A 234 -2.69 -8.09 0.21
CA ALA A 234 -4.06 -7.59 0.21
C ALA A 234 -4.25 -6.25 0.96
N LEU A 235 -3.48 -6.03 2.06
CA LEU A 235 -3.57 -4.77 2.80
C LEU A 235 -3.11 -3.58 1.95
N VAL A 236 -1.99 -3.72 1.23
CA VAL A 236 -1.49 -2.63 0.38
C VAL A 236 -2.45 -2.33 -0.77
N ASN A 237 -3.11 -3.35 -1.35
CA ASN A 237 -4.18 -3.11 -2.33
C ASN A 237 -5.34 -2.33 -1.71
N THR A 238 -5.76 -2.68 -0.49
CA THR A 238 -6.82 -1.97 0.24
C THR A 238 -6.43 -0.52 0.53
N LEU A 239 -5.20 -0.27 1.01
CA LEU A 239 -4.71 1.08 1.27
C LEU A 239 -4.55 1.92 0.00
N ALA A 240 -4.13 1.32 -1.12
CA ALA A 240 -4.06 1.98 -2.42
C ALA A 240 -5.46 2.43 -2.89
N ASP A 241 -6.48 1.58 -2.75
CA ASP A 241 -7.86 1.96 -3.06
C ASP A 241 -8.41 3.03 -2.10
N ILE A 242 -8.02 3.02 -0.83
CA ILE A 242 -8.37 4.10 0.11
C ILE A 242 -7.70 5.42 -0.31
N CYS A 243 -6.46 5.38 -0.79
CA CYS A 243 -5.82 6.59 -1.36
C CYS A 243 -6.62 7.15 -2.53
N VAL A 244 -7.11 6.31 -3.44
CA VAL A 244 -7.99 6.72 -4.55
C VAL A 244 -9.29 7.31 -4.01
N LEU A 245 -9.92 6.68 -3.02
CA LEU A 245 -11.14 7.18 -2.38
C LEU A 245 -10.91 8.56 -1.75
N LEU A 246 -9.85 8.73 -0.98
CA LEU A 246 -9.56 9.98 -0.27
C LEU A 246 -9.26 11.14 -1.22
N SER A 247 -8.48 10.90 -2.28
CA SER A 247 -8.05 11.92 -3.23
C SER A 247 -9.00 12.13 -4.41
N LYS A 248 -9.95 11.20 -4.63
CA LYS A 248 -10.78 11.14 -5.84
C LYS A 248 -9.94 11.13 -7.13
N SER A 249 -8.79 10.45 -7.08
CA SER A 249 -7.83 10.41 -8.19
C SER A 249 -7.09 9.08 -8.19
N THR A 250 -6.78 8.55 -9.36
CA THR A 250 -5.90 7.39 -9.53
C THR A 250 -4.43 7.76 -9.67
N ASN A 251 -4.07 9.05 -9.70
CA ASN A 251 -2.69 9.55 -9.65
C ASN A 251 -2.31 9.89 -8.21
N SER A 252 -1.75 8.92 -7.52
CA SER A 252 -1.36 9.07 -6.11
C SER A 252 -0.20 10.04 -5.89
N GLN A 253 0.77 10.11 -6.81
CA GLN A 253 1.88 11.06 -6.71
C GLN A 253 1.39 12.52 -6.81
N ALA A 254 0.49 12.80 -7.74
CA ALA A 254 -0.10 14.13 -7.84
C ALA A 254 -0.99 14.48 -6.63
N ALA A 255 -1.61 13.49 -5.99
CA ALA A 255 -2.50 13.68 -4.86
C ALA A 255 -1.76 13.83 -3.52
N PHE A 256 -0.70 13.05 -3.30
CA PHE A 256 -0.02 12.92 -2.00
C PHE A 256 1.44 13.35 -2.00
N GLY A 257 2.04 13.62 -3.18
CA GLY A 257 3.43 14.01 -3.35
C GLY A 257 4.26 12.98 -4.11
N TYR A 258 5.35 13.45 -4.69
CA TYR A 258 6.16 12.67 -5.64
C TYR A 258 7.20 11.75 -4.98
N GLY A 259 7.52 11.98 -3.70
CA GLY A 259 8.49 11.17 -2.99
C GLY A 259 9.94 11.37 -3.46
N MET A 260 10.77 10.38 -3.19
CA MET A 260 12.19 10.35 -3.53
C MET A 260 12.44 9.67 -4.90
N CYS A 261 11.54 9.83 -5.84
CA CYS A 261 11.51 9.08 -7.10
C CYS A 261 12.52 9.57 -8.15
N SER A 262 13.22 10.69 -7.92
CA SER A 262 14.25 11.26 -8.81
C SER A 262 15.52 11.62 -8.04
N THR A 263 16.01 10.68 -7.21
CA THR A 263 17.19 10.88 -6.34
C THR A 263 18.37 9.97 -6.68
N TYR A 264 18.25 9.20 -7.77
CA TYR A 264 19.34 8.33 -8.17
C TYR A 264 20.62 9.14 -8.49
N VAL A 265 21.71 8.82 -7.81
CA VAL A 265 23.07 9.22 -8.15
C VAL A 265 23.93 7.96 -8.21
N GLU A 266 25.01 7.98 -9.01
CA GLU A 266 25.92 6.83 -9.09
C GLU A 266 26.64 6.57 -7.77
N ASP A 267 26.86 7.62 -6.98
CA ASP A 267 27.39 7.48 -5.62
C ASP A 267 26.31 7.00 -4.67
N LYS A 268 26.27 5.71 -4.49
CA LYS A 268 25.30 4.97 -3.67
C LYS A 268 25.38 5.34 -2.19
N ALA A 269 26.49 5.87 -1.71
CA ALA A 269 26.67 6.35 -0.36
C ALA A 269 25.69 7.49 -0.01
N GLN A 270 25.30 8.28 -1.01
CA GLN A 270 24.37 9.38 -0.83
C GLN A 270 22.89 8.95 -0.82
N HIS A 271 22.57 7.73 -1.28
CA HIS A 271 21.18 7.25 -1.39
C HIS A 271 20.65 6.62 -0.11
N TYR A 272 21.51 6.05 0.72
CA TYR A 272 21.10 5.12 1.76
C TYR A 272 21.45 5.55 3.16
N GLY A 273 21.97 6.74 3.33
CA GLY A 273 22.28 7.27 4.64
C GLY A 273 21.08 7.22 5.58
N THR A 274 21.34 7.49 6.82
CA THR A 274 20.32 7.66 7.87
C THR A 274 19.14 8.54 7.44
N GLN A 275 19.31 9.31 6.37
CA GLN A 275 18.28 10.18 5.78
C GLN A 275 17.00 9.46 5.36
N ILE A 276 17.06 8.21 4.90
CA ILE A 276 15.87 7.44 4.48
C ILE A 276 14.83 7.30 5.59
N ASN A 277 15.27 7.36 6.84
CA ASN A 277 14.42 7.14 7.99
C ASN A 277 14.34 8.36 8.93
N THR A 278 14.60 9.57 8.43
CA THR A 278 14.65 10.77 9.27
C THR A 278 13.39 11.62 9.31
N VAL A 279 12.34 11.26 8.58
CA VAL A 279 11.09 12.05 8.61
C VAL A 279 10.30 11.72 9.86
N VAL A 280 10.67 12.35 10.95
CA VAL A 280 10.07 12.16 12.27
C VAL A 280 8.99 13.21 12.60
N GLY A 281 8.72 14.15 11.69
CA GLY A 281 7.70 15.19 11.84
C GLY A 281 6.74 15.23 10.66
N GLY A 282 5.82 16.17 10.67
CA GLY A 282 4.97 16.48 9.51
C GLY A 282 3.63 15.74 9.41
N GLY A 283 3.15 15.07 10.44
CA GLY A 283 1.78 14.54 10.52
C GLY A 283 1.53 13.21 9.79
N GLN A 284 0.27 12.84 9.68
CA GLN A 284 -0.22 11.60 9.08
C GLN A 284 0.09 11.50 7.58
N PHE A 285 -0.01 12.63 6.89
CA PHE A 285 0.38 12.79 5.49
C PHE A 285 1.39 13.92 5.38
N TYR A 286 2.35 13.75 4.51
CA TYR A 286 3.34 14.77 4.19
C TYR A 286 3.80 14.57 2.76
N GLY A 287 3.72 15.58 1.91
CA GLY A 287 4.05 15.46 0.50
C GLY A 287 4.71 16.69 -0.08
N SER A 288 5.60 16.49 -1.05
CA SER A 288 6.29 17.51 -1.81
C SER A 288 6.26 17.19 -3.31
N SER A 289 6.38 18.21 -4.15
CA SER A 289 6.48 18.08 -5.61
C SER A 289 7.92 18.06 -6.13
N ASP A 290 8.93 18.12 -5.28
CA ASP A 290 10.33 18.23 -5.70
C ASP A 290 10.97 16.92 -6.18
N GLN A 291 10.29 15.79 -6.07
CA GLN A 291 10.75 14.44 -6.41
C GLN A 291 12.01 13.99 -5.64
N LYS A 292 12.38 14.71 -4.59
CA LYS A 292 13.59 14.49 -3.78
C LYS A 292 13.32 14.55 -2.29
N SER A 293 12.05 14.65 -1.89
CA SER A 293 11.63 14.73 -0.49
C SER A 293 11.01 13.43 -0.03
N PHE A 294 11.26 13.06 1.23
CA PHE A 294 10.49 12.01 1.88
C PHE A 294 9.04 12.43 2.04
N ASN A 295 8.14 11.59 1.60
CA ASN A 295 6.71 11.77 1.80
C ASN A 295 6.20 10.71 2.78
N LYS A 296 5.01 10.96 3.30
CA LYS A 296 4.28 10.01 4.14
C LYS A 296 2.85 9.86 3.70
N ILE A 297 2.36 8.64 3.75
CA ILE A 297 0.96 8.29 3.64
C ILE A 297 0.64 7.39 4.83
N PHE A 298 -0.37 7.73 5.63
CA PHE A 298 -0.74 7.02 6.86
C PHE A 298 0.44 6.88 7.84
N HIS A 299 1.18 7.94 8.09
CA HIS A 299 2.41 7.98 8.91
C HIS A 299 3.57 7.11 8.35
N SER A 300 3.43 6.46 7.22
CA SER A 300 4.44 5.57 6.63
C SER A 300 5.25 6.27 5.54
N CYS A 301 6.57 6.37 5.74
CA CYS A 301 7.50 6.79 4.69
C CYS A 301 7.62 5.74 3.58
N VAL A 302 7.44 4.46 3.91
CA VAL A 302 7.53 3.36 2.94
C VAL A 302 6.46 3.50 1.86
N MET A 303 5.24 3.88 2.28
CA MET A 303 4.10 3.99 1.37
C MET A 303 4.12 5.28 0.55
N GLY A 304 4.78 6.35 1.03
CA GLY A 304 4.73 7.67 0.39
C GLY A 304 6.03 8.11 -0.31
N SER A 305 7.17 7.50 0.02
CA SER A 305 8.46 8.03 -0.44
C SER A 305 9.01 7.38 -1.73
N TYR A 306 8.57 6.18 -2.10
CA TYR A 306 8.93 5.50 -3.35
C TYR A 306 10.45 5.40 -3.63
N MET A 307 11.27 5.38 -2.59
CA MET A 307 12.71 5.41 -2.75
C MET A 307 13.32 4.05 -3.09
N LEU A 308 12.78 3.00 -2.47
CA LEU A 308 13.24 1.62 -2.63
C LEU A 308 12.07 0.70 -2.89
N TRP A 309 12.24 -0.16 -3.88
CA TRP A 309 11.30 -1.25 -4.14
C TRP A 309 11.08 -2.11 -2.90
N GLN A 310 9.82 -2.31 -2.53
CA GLN A 310 9.43 -3.14 -1.39
C GLN A 310 8.98 -4.51 -1.87
N ARG A 311 9.61 -5.56 -1.35
CA ARG A 311 9.22 -6.94 -1.67
C ARG A 311 7.81 -7.24 -1.21
N ASP A 312 7.04 -7.80 -2.13
CA ASP A 312 5.67 -8.27 -1.91
C ASP A 312 5.56 -9.72 -2.40
N PRO A 313 6.04 -10.70 -1.61
CA PRO A 313 6.02 -12.09 -2.03
C PRO A 313 4.61 -12.70 -2.09
N TYR A 314 3.58 -11.97 -1.68
CA TYR A 314 2.18 -12.42 -1.75
C TYR A 314 1.56 -12.25 -3.14
N MET A 315 2.32 -11.73 -4.10
CA MET A 315 2.01 -11.77 -5.51
C MET A 315 3.23 -12.27 -6.27
N LEU A 316 3.04 -13.31 -7.08
CA LEU A 316 4.05 -13.87 -7.98
C LEU A 316 3.57 -13.78 -9.42
N LEU A 317 4.53 -13.71 -10.34
CA LEU A 317 4.28 -13.96 -11.77
C LEU A 317 5.01 -15.25 -12.16
N LYS A 318 4.26 -16.27 -12.56
CA LYS A 318 4.80 -17.57 -12.95
C LYS A 318 4.45 -17.88 -14.39
N ASN A 319 5.44 -17.83 -15.27
CA ASN A 319 5.23 -18.02 -16.73
C ASN A 319 4.13 -17.10 -17.29
N GLY A 320 4.15 -15.83 -16.87
CA GLY A 320 3.15 -14.84 -17.25
C GLY A 320 1.85 -14.84 -16.44
N ARG A 321 1.56 -15.88 -15.65
CA ARG A 321 0.35 -16.00 -14.84
C ARG A 321 0.54 -15.36 -13.46
N ILE A 322 -0.39 -14.47 -13.06
CA ILE A 322 -0.42 -13.89 -11.71
C ILE A 322 -0.98 -14.91 -10.72
N LEU A 323 -0.21 -15.17 -9.67
CA LEU A 323 -0.59 -15.96 -8.50
C LEU A 323 -0.58 -15.07 -7.25
N VAL A 324 -1.56 -15.22 -6.35
CA VAL A 324 -1.66 -14.39 -5.14
C VAL A 324 -1.92 -15.20 -3.88
N SER A 325 -1.49 -14.67 -2.75
CA SER A 325 -1.79 -15.18 -1.41
C SER A 325 -2.69 -14.18 -0.67
N PRO A 326 -4.00 -14.43 -0.57
CA PRO A 326 -4.93 -13.53 0.11
C PRO A 326 -4.76 -13.47 1.63
N ASP A 327 -4.20 -14.50 2.22
CA ASP A 327 -4.07 -14.72 3.68
C ASP A 327 -2.64 -14.62 4.20
N TYR A 328 -1.71 -14.10 3.40
CA TYR A 328 -0.29 -13.97 3.73
C TYR A 328 0.48 -15.29 3.88
N THR A 329 -0.04 -16.41 3.39
CA THR A 329 0.77 -17.63 3.23
C THR A 329 2.02 -17.29 2.43
N TYR A 330 3.20 -17.65 2.96
CA TYR A 330 4.48 -17.39 2.33
C TYR A 330 4.97 -18.64 1.58
N ASP A 331 4.92 -18.60 0.26
CA ASP A 331 5.38 -19.66 -0.63
C ASP A 331 5.97 -19.08 -1.91
N LEU A 332 7.30 -19.04 -1.99
CA LEU A 332 8.00 -18.51 -3.17
C LEU A 332 7.90 -19.42 -4.41
N THR A 333 7.34 -20.61 -4.30
CA THR A 333 7.06 -21.49 -5.46
C THR A 333 5.72 -21.21 -6.10
N GLY A 334 4.81 -20.55 -5.36
CA GLY A 334 3.43 -20.28 -5.74
C GLY A 334 2.53 -21.53 -5.79
N ALA A 335 2.98 -22.67 -5.24
CA ALA A 335 2.19 -23.89 -5.30
C ALA A 335 0.90 -23.82 -4.46
N THR A 336 0.92 -23.02 -3.39
CA THR A 336 -0.23 -22.81 -2.49
C THR A 336 -1.04 -21.54 -2.82
N TYR A 337 -0.60 -20.77 -3.81
CA TYR A 337 -1.25 -19.50 -4.15
C TYR A 337 -2.46 -19.70 -5.05
N LEU A 338 -3.41 -18.76 -4.92
CA LEU A 338 -4.57 -18.69 -5.79
C LEU A 338 -4.13 -18.27 -7.21
N ASP A 339 -4.50 -19.05 -8.20
CA ASP A 339 -4.38 -18.67 -9.61
C ASP A 339 -5.47 -17.65 -9.95
N THR A 340 -5.08 -16.44 -10.31
CA THR A 340 -6.02 -15.35 -10.61
C THR A 340 -6.68 -15.48 -11.98
N GLY A 341 -6.16 -16.35 -12.85
CA GLY A 341 -6.59 -16.42 -14.24
C GLY A 341 -6.14 -15.23 -15.09
N VAL A 342 -5.25 -14.35 -14.56
CA VAL A 342 -4.73 -13.17 -15.28
C VAL A 342 -3.33 -13.46 -15.79
N ASP A 343 -3.12 -13.26 -17.08
CA ASP A 343 -1.80 -13.29 -17.72
C ASP A 343 -1.32 -11.87 -17.99
N LEU A 344 -0.03 -11.60 -17.70
CA LEU A 344 0.66 -10.38 -18.07
C LEU A 344 1.87 -10.73 -18.94
N ALA A 345 1.97 -10.14 -20.13
CA ALA A 345 3.00 -10.47 -21.09
C ALA A 345 4.08 -9.39 -21.26
N ALA A 346 3.77 -8.13 -21.03
CA ALA A 346 4.65 -7.00 -21.34
C ALA A 346 4.60 -5.91 -20.28
N ASN A 347 5.61 -5.02 -20.29
CA ASN A 347 5.63 -3.81 -19.49
C ASN A 347 4.54 -2.84 -19.93
N GLY A 348 3.95 -2.09 -18.98
CA GLY A 348 2.97 -1.09 -19.35
C GLY A 348 2.40 -0.29 -18.19
N TYR A 349 1.62 0.71 -18.58
CA TYR A 349 0.65 1.37 -17.74
C TYR A 349 -0.70 0.70 -17.98
N TYR A 350 -1.30 0.16 -16.96
CA TYR A 350 -2.55 -0.57 -17.12
C TYR A 350 -3.74 0.27 -16.68
N ALA A 351 -4.75 0.33 -17.54
CA ALA A 351 -6.00 1.04 -17.25
C ALA A 351 -7.00 0.15 -16.54
N THR A 352 -6.91 -1.16 -16.73
CA THR A 352 -7.88 -2.13 -16.21
C THR A 352 -7.28 -3.04 -15.15
N THR A 353 -8.15 -3.52 -14.28
CA THR A 353 -7.83 -4.48 -13.24
C THR A 353 -8.81 -5.65 -13.25
N ARG A 354 -8.43 -6.75 -12.63
CA ARG A 354 -9.32 -7.83 -12.25
C ARG A 354 -9.44 -7.89 -10.74
N VAL A 355 -10.67 -7.93 -10.25
CA VAL A 355 -10.96 -8.11 -8.82
C VAL A 355 -10.74 -9.56 -8.45
N ILE A 356 -9.93 -9.78 -7.41
CA ILE A 356 -9.64 -11.10 -6.83
C ILE A 356 -10.19 -11.11 -5.41
N GLU A 357 -11.05 -12.07 -5.13
CA GLU A 357 -11.69 -12.21 -3.82
C GLU A 357 -10.62 -12.29 -2.71
N ASP A 358 -10.86 -11.60 -1.59
CA ASP A 358 -9.99 -11.51 -0.42
C ASP A 358 -8.58 -10.94 -0.66
N PHE A 359 -8.22 -10.58 -1.90
CA PHE A 359 -6.92 -9.99 -2.22
C PHE A 359 -7.01 -8.54 -2.70
N GLY A 360 -8.10 -8.17 -3.36
CA GLY A 360 -8.25 -6.90 -4.05
C GLY A 360 -7.93 -7.00 -5.53
N SER A 361 -7.61 -5.88 -6.19
CA SER A 361 -7.41 -5.85 -7.63
C SER A 361 -5.97 -6.17 -8.05
N VAL A 362 -5.84 -6.88 -9.18
CA VAL A 362 -4.58 -7.10 -9.89
C VAL A 362 -4.66 -6.44 -11.28
N PRO A 363 -3.54 -5.93 -11.83
CA PRO A 363 -3.55 -5.31 -13.16
C PRO A 363 -3.85 -6.35 -14.24
N THR A 364 -4.49 -5.91 -15.34
CA THR A 364 -4.63 -6.67 -16.57
C THR A 364 -4.07 -5.89 -17.75
N ASP A 365 -3.66 -6.56 -18.82
CA ASP A 365 -3.18 -5.95 -20.06
C ASP A 365 -4.27 -5.72 -21.11
N GLU A 366 -5.54 -5.84 -20.73
CA GLU A 366 -6.69 -5.63 -21.62
C GLU A 366 -6.73 -4.22 -22.22
N LEU A 367 -6.40 -3.19 -21.40
CA LEU A 367 -6.30 -1.81 -21.87
C LEU A 367 -5.01 -1.17 -21.33
N VAL A 368 -4.16 -0.72 -22.26
CA VAL A 368 -2.93 0.02 -21.95
C VAL A 368 -3.23 1.51 -21.96
N CYS A 369 -2.66 2.22 -20.99
CA CYS A 369 -2.79 3.67 -20.85
C CYS A 369 -1.41 4.35 -20.79
N SER A 370 -1.31 5.53 -20.19
CA SER A 370 -0.06 6.29 -20.06
C SER A 370 0.16 6.75 -18.61
N SER A 371 1.30 7.37 -18.35
CA SER A 371 1.58 8.02 -17.06
C SER A 371 0.62 9.18 -16.71
N ALA A 372 -0.18 9.64 -17.67
CA ALA A 372 -1.16 10.72 -17.51
C ALA A 372 -2.61 10.23 -17.53
N THR A 373 -2.83 8.92 -17.75
CA THR A 373 -4.16 8.30 -17.81
C THR A 373 -4.14 6.99 -17.02
N GLY A 374 -5.29 6.41 -16.76
CA GLY A 374 -5.38 5.18 -16.00
C GLY A 374 -4.92 5.33 -14.56
N TYR A 375 -4.18 4.34 -14.06
CA TYR A 375 -3.63 4.37 -12.68
C TYR A 375 -2.32 5.12 -12.57
N CYS A 376 -1.76 5.61 -13.66
CA CYS A 376 -0.52 6.40 -13.77
C CYS A 376 0.77 5.66 -13.38
N ASP A 377 0.69 4.62 -12.59
CA ASP A 377 1.82 3.84 -12.10
C ASP A 377 2.20 2.74 -13.10
N HIS A 378 3.49 2.47 -13.26
CA HIS A 378 3.98 1.52 -14.25
C HIS A 378 4.16 0.12 -13.65
N THR A 379 3.97 -0.91 -14.48
CA THR A 379 4.27 -2.29 -14.14
C THR A 379 5.30 -2.87 -15.13
N TRP A 380 6.42 -3.39 -14.58
CA TRP A 380 7.45 -4.10 -15.33
C TRP A 380 7.24 -5.60 -15.21
N VAL A 381 7.33 -6.30 -16.33
CA VAL A 381 6.98 -7.72 -16.43
C VAL A 381 8.10 -8.50 -17.11
N ASN A 382 8.47 -9.65 -16.55
CA ASN A 382 9.20 -10.70 -17.25
C ASN A 382 8.41 -12.00 -17.16
N ALA A 383 7.64 -12.29 -18.20
CA ALA A 383 6.74 -13.42 -18.25
C ALA A 383 7.45 -14.79 -18.37
N THR A 384 8.78 -14.82 -18.52
CA THR A 384 9.54 -16.07 -18.73
C THR A 384 10.11 -16.67 -17.46
N ILE A 385 9.97 -15.99 -16.30
CA ILE A 385 10.53 -16.41 -15.03
C ILE A 385 9.43 -16.57 -13.96
N LEU A 386 9.80 -17.15 -12.82
CA LEU A 386 9.03 -17.03 -11.60
C LEU A 386 9.49 -15.77 -10.86
N ALA A 387 8.76 -14.68 -11.04
CA ALA A 387 9.07 -13.40 -10.43
C ALA A 387 8.31 -13.19 -9.11
N VAL A 388 8.99 -12.54 -8.15
CA VAL A 388 8.38 -12.00 -6.94
C VAL A 388 8.02 -10.54 -7.18
N SER A 389 6.81 -10.12 -6.84
CA SER A 389 6.39 -8.73 -6.93
C SER A 389 7.23 -7.83 -6.02
N LEU A 390 7.59 -6.67 -6.54
CA LEU A 390 8.07 -5.53 -5.77
C LEU A 390 7.09 -4.37 -5.99
N ARG A 391 6.92 -3.52 -4.98
CA ARG A 391 5.93 -2.43 -4.99
C ARG A 391 6.55 -1.07 -4.77
N PHE A 392 5.74 -0.05 -5.07
CA PHE A 392 5.91 1.37 -4.83
C PHE A 392 6.87 2.09 -5.78
N GLY A 393 7.88 1.44 -6.30
CA GLY A 393 8.84 2.07 -7.19
C GLY A 393 10.24 2.22 -6.59
N GLY A 394 11.05 3.06 -7.20
CA GLY A 394 12.43 3.29 -6.79
C GLY A 394 12.96 4.66 -7.20
N CYS A 395 14.05 5.08 -6.59
CA CYS A 395 14.62 6.42 -6.68
C CYS A 395 15.04 6.91 -8.10
N ASN A 396 14.85 6.11 -9.12
CA ASN A 396 15.20 6.42 -10.51
C ASN A 396 14.05 6.27 -11.50
N HIS A 397 12.81 6.12 -11.02
CA HIS A 397 11.67 5.84 -11.89
C HIS A 397 10.75 7.05 -12.11
N GLY A 398 10.93 8.14 -11.34
CA GLY A 398 10.17 9.37 -11.54
C GLY A 398 8.66 9.18 -11.40
N LEU A 399 7.91 9.59 -12.40
CA LEU A 399 6.45 9.52 -12.39
C LEU A 399 5.87 8.12 -12.64
N TYR A 400 6.71 7.08 -12.72
CA TYR A 400 6.28 5.69 -12.83
C TYR A 400 5.91 5.06 -11.49
N ASP A 401 6.30 5.71 -10.38
CA ASP A 401 6.16 5.22 -9.02
C ASP A 401 4.77 5.52 -8.43
N GLY A 402 4.40 4.76 -7.40
CA GLY A 402 3.17 4.96 -6.66
C GLY A 402 2.66 3.67 -6.00
N PRO A 403 1.53 3.73 -5.27
CA PRO A 403 0.95 2.57 -4.60
C PRO A 403 0.56 1.42 -5.54
N PHE A 404 0.30 1.72 -6.81
CA PHE A 404 -0.02 0.72 -7.84
C PHE A 404 1.21 0.26 -8.65
N ALA A 405 2.36 0.94 -8.52
CA ALA A 405 3.59 0.56 -9.22
C ALA A 405 4.08 -0.82 -8.77
N ARG A 406 4.48 -1.62 -9.75
CA ARG A 406 4.99 -2.97 -9.53
C ARG A 406 6.14 -3.30 -10.47
N THR A 407 7.05 -4.13 -9.99
CA THR A 407 7.90 -4.91 -10.90
C THR A 407 7.69 -6.40 -10.64
N LEU A 408 7.42 -7.12 -11.70
CA LEU A 408 7.25 -8.57 -11.79
C LEU A 408 8.34 -9.12 -12.73
N SER A 409 9.58 -8.61 -12.56
CA SER A 409 10.71 -8.92 -13.45
C SER A 409 11.93 -9.50 -12.74
N GLY A 410 11.84 -9.73 -11.43
CA GLY A 410 12.93 -10.26 -10.62
C GLY A 410 12.59 -11.57 -9.90
N VAL A 411 13.53 -12.52 -9.88
CA VAL A 411 13.38 -13.76 -9.10
C VAL A 411 13.57 -13.51 -7.60
N ALA A 412 13.11 -14.42 -6.76
CA ALA A 412 13.19 -14.30 -5.31
C ALA A 412 14.62 -14.13 -4.77
N ALA A 413 15.60 -14.74 -5.43
CA ALA A 413 17.01 -14.66 -5.05
C ALA A 413 17.69 -13.38 -5.49
N ASN A 414 17.06 -12.54 -6.32
CA ASN A 414 17.67 -11.28 -6.73
C ASN A 414 17.97 -10.44 -5.50
N ALA A 415 19.24 -10.11 -5.36
CA ALA A 415 19.76 -9.29 -4.30
C ALA A 415 20.36 -8.01 -4.92
N TRP A 416 19.73 -6.89 -4.68
CA TRP A 416 20.14 -5.61 -5.19
C TRP A 416 19.84 -4.52 -4.16
N TRP A 417 20.64 -3.51 -4.12
CA TRP A 417 20.52 -2.43 -3.16
C TRP A 417 19.17 -1.69 -3.18
N GLY A 418 18.55 -1.60 -4.36
CA GLY A 418 17.24 -0.99 -4.53
C GLY A 418 16.06 -1.86 -4.08
N PHE A 419 16.31 -3.11 -3.64
CA PHE A 419 15.28 -4.06 -3.22
C PHE A 419 15.26 -4.20 -1.71
N ALA A 420 14.34 -3.52 -1.09
CA ALA A 420 14.13 -3.53 0.35
C ALA A 420 12.93 -4.41 0.74
N ALA A 421 12.77 -4.60 2.02
CA ALA A 421 11.56 -5.11 2.63
C ALA A 421 11.27 -4.30 3.89
N SER A 422 10.02 -4.27 4.27
CA SER A 422 9.58 -3.71 5.53
C SER A 422 8.60 -4.67 6.19
N LYS A 423 8.59 -4.68 7.51
CA LYS A 423 7.79 -5.61 8.30
C LYS A 423 6.39 -5.06 8.53
N LEU A 424 5.40 -5.90 8.32
CA LEU A 424 4.01 -5.74 8.71
C LEU A 424 3.76 -6.59 9.95
N LEU A 425 3.07 -6.07 10.95
CA LEU A 425 2.69 -6.82 12.14
C LEU A 425 1.16 -6.87 12.27
N PRO A 426 0.56 -8.06 12.39
CA PRO A 426 -0.84 -8.18 12.75
C PRO A 426 -1.05 -7.86 14.25
N ALA A 427 -2.23 -7.39 14.61
CA ALA A 427 -2.67 -7.36 16.01
C ALA A 427 -2.41 -8.72 16.68
N PRO A 428 -2.05 -8.75 17.96
CA PRO A 428 -2.01 -10.00 18.71
C PRO A 428 -3.32 -10.78 18.54
N ALA A 429 -3.24 -12.10 18.50
CA ALA A 429 -4.45 -12.90 18.53
C ALA A 429 -5.21 -12.61 19.83
N ALA A 430 -6.53 -12.46 19.77
CA ALA A 430 -7.35 -12.45 20.97
C ALA A 430 -7.05 -13.71 21.79
N ALA A 431 -6.79 -13.54 23.08
CA ALA A 431 -6.48 -14.63 23.99
C ALA A 431 -7.68 -15.57 24.18
#